data_4dcaa727861bcd8ab4a3416371cb5448
#
_entry.id   4dcaa727861bcd8ab4a3416371cb5448
#
_cell.length_a   1.000
_cell.length_b   1.000
_cell.length_c   1.000
_cell.angle_alpha   90.00
_cell.angle_beta   90.00
_cell.angle_gamma   90.00
#
_symmetry.space_group_name_H-M   'P 1'
#
loop_
_entity.id
_entity.type
_entity.pdbx_description
1 polymer ?
#
loop_
_entity_poly.entity_id
_entity_poly.type
_entity_poly.pdbx_seq_one_letter_code
_entity_poly.pdbx_strand_id
1 'polypeptide(L)'
;RRGYLYAEARKRGCNKIALGHHYDDAIETVLMGLLYGGQVQAMLPRMRAKNYAGMELIRPLCLVRERSVQAWADYCGLTFLPCDCPAKALANDTRRAAVKKLIASLAAENPQVEANILNAVKNVDTAKLLGWRDGAGRHSFLDRL
;
A
#
# COMPACT_ATOMS: atom_id res chain seq x y z
N ARG A 1 -15.06 0.54 9.74
CA ARG A 1 -15.01 1.59 8.67
C ARG A 1 -15.12 1.00 7.25
N ARG A 2 -14.32 -0.01 6.87
CA ARG A 2 -14.37 -0.58 5.50
C ARG A 2 -15.71 -1.21 5.15
N GLY A 3 -16.33 -1.98 6.06
CA GLY A 3 -17.62 -2.61 5.83
C GLY A 3 -18.73 -1.62 5.48
N TYR A 4 -18.77 -0.48 6.16
CA TYR A 4 -19.73 0.59 5.87
C TYR A 4 -19.57 1.16 4.45
N LEU A 5 -18.33 1.40 4.01
CA LEU A 5 -18.07 1.89 2.66
C LEU A 5 -18.56 0.91 1.58
N TYR A 6 -18.34 -0.39 1.76
CA TYR A 6 -18.84 -1.41 0.84
C TYR A 6 -20.37 -1.48 0.83
N ALA A 7 -21.02 -1.42 1.99
CA ALA A 7 -22.47 -1.42 2.10
C ALA A 7 -23.08 -0.19 1.42
N GLU A 8 -22.52 0.98 1.65
CA GLU A 8 -22.99 2.24 1.05
C GLU A 8 -22.77 2.29 -0.47
N ALA A 9 -21.60 1.86 -0.95
CA ALA A 9 -21.32 1.76 -2.37
C ALA A 9 -22.29 0.81 -3.07
N ARG A 10 -22.60 -0.34 -2.47
CA ARG A 10 -23.57 -1.31 -2.99
C ARG A 10 -24.99 -0.74 -3.07
N LYS A 11 -25.45 0.00 -2.05
CA LYS A 11 -26.74 0.69 -2.07
C LYS A 11 -26.85 1.67 -3.24
N ARG A 12 -25.74 2.30 -3.63
CA ARG A 12 -25.66 3.25 -4.74
C ARG A 12 -25.41 2.58 -6.11
N GLY A 13 -25.49 1.28 -6.20
CA GLY A 13 -25.26 0.52 -7.43
C GLY A 13 -23.79 0.49 -7.90
N CYS A 14 -22.85 0.91 -7.04
CA CYS A 14 -21.43 0.87 -7.36
C CYS A 14 -20.87 -0.54 -7.12
N ASN A 15 -20.00 -0.98 -8.03
CA ASN A 15 -19.27 -2.26 -7.90
C ASN A 15 -17.79 -2.07 -7.58
N LYS A 16 -17.31 -0.83 -7.42
CA LYS A 16 -15.92 -0.51 -7.09
C LYS A 16 -15.83 0.55 -6.00
N ILE A 17 -14.81 0.44 -5.17
CA ILE A 17 -14.38 1.49 -4.26
C ILE A 17 -12.99 1.94 -4.70
N ALA A 18 -12.84 3.21 -5.07
CA ALA A 18 -11.56 3.82 -5.38
C ALA A 18 -10.96 4.44 -4.11
N LEU A 19 -9.70 4.11 -3.82
CA LEU A 19 -8.92 4.70 -2.74
C LEU A 19 -7.83 5.58 -3.31
N GLY A 20 -7.55 6.71 -2.64
CA GLY A 20 -6.57 7.71 -3.04
C GLY A 20 -5.11 7.35 -2.70
N HIS A 21 -4.81 6.07 -2.43
CA HIS A 21 -3.42 5.65 -2.19
C HIS A 21 -2.57 5.86 -3.44
N HIS A 22 -1.38 6.41 -3.24
CA HIS A 22 -0.42 6.76 -4.28
C HIS A 22 0.85 5.88 -4.22
N TYR A 23 1.82 6.16 -5.09
CA TYR A 23 3.06 5.40 -5.21
C TYR A 23 3.85 5.34 -3.89
N ASP A 24 3.96 6.49 -3.21
CA ASP A 24 4.71 6.60 -1.96
C ASP A 24 4.07 5.75 -0.85
N ASP A 25 2.72 5.68 -0.77
CA ASP A 25 2.01 4.75 0.12
C ASP A 25 2.35 3.28 -0.17
N ALA A 26 2.53 2.94 -1.45
CA ALA A 26 2.85 1.57 -1.84
C ALA A 26 4.24 1.15 -1.35
N ILE A 27 5.27 1.98 -1.55
CA ILE A 27 6.64 1.68 -1.10
C ILE A 27 6.76 1.72 0.43
N GLU A 28 6.08 2.67 1.09
CA GLU A 28 5.98 2.70 2.56
C GLU A 28 5.35 1.40 3.10
N THR A 29 4.30 0.91 2.44
CA THR A 29 3.63 -0.34 2.86
C THR A 29 4.55 -1.56 2.75
N VAL A 30 5.39 -1.64 1.72
CA VAL A 30 6.40 -2.70 1.59
C VAL A 30 7.36 -2.69 2.77
N LEU A 31 7.95 -1.53 3.09
CA LEU A 31 8.89 -1.41 4.20
C LEU A 31 8.22 -1.57 5.57
N MET A 32 7.00 -1.07 5.74
CA MET A 32 6.22 -1.31 6.96
C MET A 32 5.97 -2.81 7.19
N GLY A 33 5.63 -3.55 6.12
CA GLY A 33 5.48 -5.00 6.18
C GLY A 33 6.77 -5.71 6.57
N LEU A 34 7.88 -5.32 5.95
CA LEU A 34 9.19 -5.91 6.19
C LEU A 34 9.73 -5.61 7.60
N LEU A 35 9.76 -4.33 7.99
CA LEU A 35 10.43 -3.88 9.22
C LEU A 35 9.60 -4.10 10.49
N TYR A 36 8.29 -4.02 10.40
CA TYR A 36 7.40 -4.09 11.57
C TYR A 36 6.43 -5.27 11.54
N GLY A 37 6.24 -5.90 10.38
CA GLY A 37 5.32 -7.02 10.21
C GLY A 37 6.00 -8.36 9.96
N GLY A 38 7.32 -8.38 9.68
CA GLY A 38 8.04 -9.60 9.30
C GLY A 38 7.46 -10.25 8.02
N GLN A 39 6.91 -9.45 7.11
CA GLN A 39 6.22 -9.93 5.91
C GLN A 39 6.62 -9.11 4.68
N VAL A 40 6.89 -9.81 3.59
CA VAL A 40 7.02 -9.19 2.27
C VAL A 40 5.63 -9.10 1.66
N GLN A 41 5.05 -7.90 1.68
CA GLN A 41 3.71 -7.65 1.14
C GLN A 41 3.63 -6.30 0.46
N ALA A 42 2.79 -6.19 -0.54
CA ALA A 42 2.54 -4.96 -1.28
C ALA A 42 1.09 -4.52 -1.21
N MET A 43 0.87 -3.25 -1.53
CA MET A 43 -0.47 -2.70 -1.72
C MET A 43 -0.91 -2.96 -3.16
N LEU A 44 -1.82 -3.93 -3.36
CA LEU A 44 -2.29 -4.27 -4.70
C LEU A 44 -3.09 -3.12 -5.33
N PRO A 45 -2.84 -2.79 -6.62
CA PRO A 45 -3.60 -1.79 -7.36
C PRO A 45 -5.09 -2.09 -7.45
N ARG A 46 -5.44 -3.37 -7.51
CA ARG A 46 -6.81 -3.88 -7.59
C ARG A 46 -6.95 -5.17 -6.79
N MET A 47 -8.06 -5.31 -6.09
CA MET A 47 -8.38 -6.55 -5.36
C MET A 47 -9.90 -6.75 -5.26
N ARG A 48 -10.32 -8.02 -5.31
CA ARG A 48 -11.71 -8.38 -5.05
C ARG A 48 -12.01 -8.31 -3.55
N ALA A 49 -13.18 -7.85 -3.18
CA ALA A 49 -13.62 -7.83 -1.80
C ALA A 49 -14.01 -9.25 -1.35
N LYS A 50 -13.36 -9.75 -0.30
CA LYS A 50 -13.64 -11.13 0.20
C LYS A 50 -15.08 -11.32 0.68
N ASN A 51 -15.64 -10.31 1.38
CA ASN A 51 -16.93 -10.39 2.06
C ASN A 51 -18.07 -9.67 1.30
N TYR A 52 -17.79 -9.17 0.08
CA TYR A 52 -18.77 -8.43 -0.74
C TYR A 52 -18.66 -8.90 -2.17
N ALA A 53 -19.40 -9.96 -2.51
CA ALA A 53 -19.38 -10.54 -3.86
C ALA A 53 -19.69 -9.47 -4.93
N GLY A 54 -18.94 -9.49 -6.01
CA GLY A 54 -19.06 -8.54 -7.11
C GLY A 54 -18.44 -7.16 -6.85
N MET A 55 -17.90 -6.90 -5.64
CA MET A 55 -17.25 -5.64 -5.30
C MET A 55 -15.74 -5.74 -5.43
N GLU A 56 -15.13 -4.65 -5.88
CA GLU A 56 -13.67 -4.50 -6.00
C GLU A 56 -13.19 -3.24 -5.28
N LEU A 57 -11.95 -3.30 -4.83
CA LEU A 57 -11.20 -2.14 -4.37
C LEU A 57 -10.12 -1.83 -5.39
N ILE A 58 -10.03 -0.58 -5.82
CA ILE A 58 -9.04 -0.11 -6.78
C ILE A 58 -8.24 1.07 -6.20
N ARG A 59 -7.02 1.25 -6.71
CA ARG A 59 -6.13 2.37 -6.36
C ARG A 59 -5.60 3.03 -7.62
N PRO A 60 -6.39 3.93 -8.22
CA PRO A 60 -6.04 4.54 -9.52
C PRO A 60 -4.72 5.33 -9.49
N LEU A 61 -4.34 5.86 -8.32
CA LEU A 61 -3.14 6.69 -8.14
C LEU A 61 -1.89 5.89 -7.74
N CYS A 62 -1.94 4.55 -7.75
CA CYS A 62 -0.85 3.70 -7.21
C CYS A 62 0.52 3.87 -7.91
N LEU A 63 0.56 4.47 -9.11
CA LEU A 63 1.80 4.81 -9.83
C LEU A 63 2.08 6.31 -9.90
N VAL A 64 1.26 7.13 -9.26
CA VAL A 64 1.40 8.59 -9.21
C VAL A 64 2.14 8.97 -7.92
N ARG A 65 3.11 9.86 -8.02
CA ARG A 65 3.88 10.34 -6.86
C ARG A 65 3.04 11.28 -5.98
N GLU A 66 3.21 11.21 -4.66
CA GLU A 66 2.55 12.12 -3.69
C GLU A 66 2.76 13.59 -4.10
N ARG A 67 4.00 13.96 -4.44
CA ARG A 67 4.35 15.32 -4.87
C ARG A 67 3.55 15.79 -6.11
N SER A 68 3.25 14.87 -7.03
CA SER A 68 2.48 15.20 -8.24
C SER A 68 1.00 15.39 -7.91
N VAL A 69 0.47 14.59 -6.98
CA VAL A 69 -0.91 14.77 -6.46
C VAL A 69 -1.04 16.10 -5.74
N GLN A 70 -0.05 16.45 -4.90
CA GLN A 70 -0.04 17.73 -4.19
C GLN A 70 0.03 18.92 -5.17
N ALA A 71 0.97 18.89 -6.11
CA ALA A 71 1.11 19.94 -7.12
C ALA A 71 -0.18 20.14 -7.95
N TRP A 72 -0.86 19.04 -8.28
CA TRP A 72 -2.15 19.12 -8.96
C TRP A 72 -3.26 19.73 -8.09
N ALA A 73 -3.30 19.34 -6.82
CA ALA A 73 -4.26 19.88 -5.86
C ALA A 73 -4.06 21.40 -5.69
N ASP A 74 -2.80 21.85 -5.54
CA ASP A 74 -2.42 23.25 -5.42
C ASP A 74 -2.80 24.03 -6.70
N TYR A 75 -2.50 23.48 -7.87
CA TYR A 75 -2.89 24.07 -9.17
C TYR A 75 -4.39 24.24 -9.30
N CYS A 76 -5.19 23.27 -8.84
CA CYS A 76 -6.65 23.32 -8.87
C CYS A 76 -7.26 24.17 -7.74
N GLY A 77 -6.47 24.73 -6.83
CA GLY A 77 -6.95 25.47 -5.67
C GLY A 77 -7.81 24.64 -4.71
N LEU A 78 -7.56 23.31 -4.62
CA LEU A 78 -8.34 22.43 -3.77
C LEU A 78 -8.00 22.65 -2.29
N THR A 79 -9.01 22.91 -1.49
CA THR A 79 -8.89 22.99 -0.04
C THR A 79 -9.44 21.72 0.59
N PHE A 80 -8.67 21.12 1.49
CA PHE A 80 -9.08 19.92 2.21
C PHE A 80 -9.39 20.24 3.66
N LEU A 81 -10.43 19.60 4.19
CA LEU A 81 -10.73 19.70 5.60
C LEU A 81 -9.59 19.09 6.42
N PRO A 82 -9.11 19.78 7.48
CA PRO A 82 -8.12 19.20 8.36
C PRO A 82 -8.67 17.93 8.99
N CYS A 83 -7.84 16.89 9.05
CA CYS A 83 -8.24 15.64 9.71
C CYS A 83 -8.03 15.80 11.23
N ASP A 84 -9.09 16.10 11.97
CA ASP A 84 -9.10 16.12 13.44
C ASP A 84 -9.25 14.71 14.06
N CYS A 85 -8.90 13.68 13.30
CA CYS A 85 -9.00 12.31 13.79
C CYS A 85 -7.98 12.04 14.90
N PRO A 86 -8.41 11.69 16.13
CA PRO A 86 -7.50 11.33 17.24
C PRO A 86 -6.55 10.18 16.88
N ALA A 87 -6.88 9.42 15.81
CA ALA A 87 -6.05 8.33 15.27
C ALA A 87 -4.71 8.81 14.67
N LYS A 88 -4.48 10.10 14.43
CA LYS A 88 -3.16 10.62 14.07
C LYS A 88 -2.09 10.44 15.16
N ALA A 89 -2.53 10.24 16.41
CA ALA A 89 -1.65 10.04 17.57
C ALA A 89 -1.26 8.57 17.80
N LEU A 90 -1.73 7.63 16.97
CA LEU A 90 -1.46 6.20 17.16
C LEU A 90 -0.06 5.80 16.66
N ALA A 91 0.55 4.82 17.34
CA ALA A 91 1.90 4.29 17.06
C ALA A 91 2.18 3.93 15.59
N ASN A 92 1.14 3.66 14.79
CA ASN A 92 1.27 3.41 13.35
C ASN A 92 1.63 4.67 12.54
N ASP A 93 1.18 5.86 12.94
CA ASP A 93 1.57 7.11 12.29
C ASP A 93 3.04 7.43 12.55
N THR A 94 3.54 7.15 13.75
CA THR A 94 4.94 7.33 14.11
C THR A 94 5.85 6.38 13.32
N ARG A 95 5.45 5.11 13.16
CA ARG A 95 6.19 4.11 12.36
C ARG A 95 6.20 4.46 10.89
N ARG A 96 5.06 4.89 10.35
CA ARG A 96 4.96 5.33 8.95
C ARG A 96 5.82 6.56 8.68
N ALA A 97 5.81 7.54 9.59
CA ALA A 97 6.69 8.71 9.50
C ALA A 97 8.17 8.34 9.54
N ALA A 98 8.55 7.37 10.38
CA ALA A 98 9.92 6.84 10.44
C ALA A 98 10.32 6.16 9.13
N VAL A 99 9.44 5.34 8.54
CA VAL A 99 9.67 4.70 7.23
C VAL A 99 9.79 5.74 6.12
N LYS A 100 8.94 6.76 6.11
CA LYS A 100 9.01 7.86 5.13
C LYS A 100 10.36 8.60 5.21
N LYS A 101 10.85 8.88 6.41
CA LYS A 101 12.17 9.48 6.63
C LYS A 101 13.31 8.55 6.15
N LEU A 102 13.21 7.27 6.45
CA LEU A 102 14.19 6.26 6.01
C LEU A 102 14.26 6.20 4.48
N ILE A 103 13.11 6.15 3.80
CA ILE A 103 13.06 6.15 2.33
C ILE A 103 13.72 7.42 1.78
N ALA A 104 13.41 8.59 2.33
CA ALA A 104 13.98 9.85 1.90
C ALA A 104 15.50 9.90 2.07
N SER A 105 16.02 9.40 3.20
CA SER A 105 17.47 9.30 3.44
C SER A 105 18.16 8.37 2.42
N LEU A 106 17.62 7.19 2.19
CA LEU A 106 18.16 6.25 1.22
C LEU A 106 18.07 6.76 -0.23
N ALA A 107 17.00 7.49 -0.57
CA ALA A 107 16.82 8.09 -1.89
C ALA A 107 17.79 9.23 -2.17
N ALA A 108 18.26 9.92 -1.14
CA ALA A 108 19.31 10.93 -1.26
C ALA A 108 20.68 10.32 -1.67
N GLU A 109 20.97 9.10 -1.20
CA GLU A 109 22.19 8.36 -1.54
C GLU A 109 22.05 7.61 -2.86
N ASN A 110 20.87 7.01 -3.12
CA ASN A 110 20.60 6.23 -4.31
C ASN A 110 19.22 6.58 -4.89
N PRO A 111 19.16 7.33 -6.00
CA PRO A 111 17.91 7.72 -6.65
C PRO A 111 17.02 6.55 -7.11
N GLN A 112 17.57 5.33 -7.25
CA GLN A 112 16.85 4.14 -7.67
C GLN A 112 16.19 3.39 -6.51
N VAL A 113 16.44 3.77 -5.25
CA VAL A 113 16.00 3.00 -4.07
C VAL A 113 14.48 2.83 -4.01
N GLU A 114 13.74 3.87 -4.32
CA GLU A 114 12.28 3.84 -4.30
C GLU A 114 11.71 2.86 -5.36
N ALA A 115 12.28 2.89 -6.57
CA ALA A 115 11.92 1.94 -7.62
C ALA A 115 12.31 0.50 -7.24
N ASN A 116 13.48 0.32 -6.63
CA ASN A 116 13.96 -0.98 -6.17
C ASN A 116 13.05 -1.58 -5.10
N ILE A 117 12.57 -0.79 -4.13
CA ILE A 117 11.62 -1.25 -3.11
C ILE A 117 10.34 -1.80 -3.76
N LEU A 118 9.77 -1.09 -4.72
CA LEU A 118 8.56 -1.55 -5.41
C LEU A 118 8.84 -2.75 -6.33
N ASN A 119 9.98 -2.77 -7.00
CA ASN A 119 10.35 -3.87 -7.90
C ASN A 119 10.67 -5.16 -7.14
N ALA A 120 11.21 -5.07 -5.92
CA ALA A 120 11.48 -6.24 -5.08
C ALA A 120 10.21 -7.09 -4.84
N VAL A 121 9.04 -6.46 -4.70
CA VAL A 121 7.76 -7.18 -4.52
C VAL A 121 7.07 -7.57 -5.81
N LYS A 122 7.55 -7.09 -6.97
CA LYS A 122 7.08 -7.52 -8.30
C LYS A 122 7.89 -8.68 -8.87
N ASN A 123 9.13 -8.83 -8.40
CA ASN A 123 10.11 -9.75 -8.96
C ASN A 123 10.65 -10.70 -7.87
N VAL A 124 9.72 -11.37 -7.17
CA VAL A 124 10.07 -12.31 -6.09
C VAL A 124 10.46 -13.66 -6.70
N ASP A 125 11.71 -14.06 -6.52
CA ASP A 125 12.18 -15.39 -6.83
C ASP A 125 11.91 -16.31 -5.62
N THR A 126 10.84 -17.09 -5.72
CA THR A 126 10.45 -17.98 -4.63
C THR A 126 11.49 -19.09 -4.38
N ALA A 127 12.35 -19.41 -5.36
CA ALA A 127 13.42 -20.40 -5.18
C ALA A 127 14.47 -19.95 -4.15
N LYS A 128 14.59 -18.64 -3.89
CA LYS A 128 15.55 -18.05 -2.95
C LYS A 128 14.93 -17.64 -1.63
N LEU A 129 13.66 -17.99 -1.39
CA LEU A 129 12.99 -17.71 -0.13
C LEU A 129 13.09 -18.90 0.83
N LEU A 130 13.27 -18.61 2.12
CA LEU A 130 13.19 -19.62 3.19
C LEU A 130 11.77 -20.20 3.33
N GLY A 131 10.75 -19.46 2.92
CA GLY A 131 9.38 -19.91 2.87
C GLY A 131 8.46 -18.83 2.27
N TRP A 132 7.30 -19.26 1.80
CA TRP A 132 6.28 -18.37 1.27
C TRP A 132 4.88 -18.95 1.52
N ARG A 133 3.86 -18.16 1.26
CA ARG A 133 2.46 -18.57 1.36
C ARG A 133 1.71 -18.17 0.10
N ASP A 134 0.90 -19.07 -0.40
CA ASP A 134 0.01 -18.85 -1.53
C ASP A 134 -1.40 -19.42 -1.28
N GLY A 135 -2.19 -19.62 -2.34
CA GLY A 135 -3.53 -20.19 -2.27
C GLY A 135 -3.56 -21.69 -1.88
N ALA A 136 -2.47 -22.40 -2.07
CA ALA A 136 -2.32 -23.81 -1.71
C ALA A 136 -1.87 -24.01 -0.25
N GLY A 137 -1.27 -22.95 0.37
CA GLY A 137 -0.87 -23.02 1.77
C GLY A 137 0.47 -22.37 2.08
N ARG A 138 1.15 -22.91 3.07
CA ARG A 138 2.47 -22.48 3.52
C ARG A 138 3.54 -23.45 2.97
N HIS A 139 4.58 -22.89 2.42
CA HIS A 139 5.70 -23.60 1.83
C HIS A 139 7.01 -23.26 2.54
N SER A 140 7.95 -24.20 2.52
CA SER A 140 9.30 -24.07 3.08
C SER A 140 10.34 -24.40 2.01
N PHE A 141 11.55 -23.88 2.14
CA PHE A 141 12.67 -24.33 1.30
C PHE A 141 12.98 -25.81 1.51
N LEU A 142 12.65 -26.37 2.70
CA LEU A 142 12.81 -27.79 3.00
C LEU A 142 11.94 -28.70 2.13
N ASP A 143 10.82 -28.20 1.60
CA ASP A 143 9.93 -28.97 0.73
C ASP A 143 10.56 -29.23 -0.66
N ARG A 144 11.77 -28.69 -0.92
CA ARG A 144 12.51 -28.82 -2.18
C ARG A 144 13.77 -29.67 -2.07
N LEU A 145 14.10 -30.14 -0.86
CA LEU A 145 15.24 -31.04 -0.60
C LEU A 145 14.81 -32.50 -0.74
#